data_e9472a8aff168c74257e2c40a1c8a5b0
#
_entry.id   e9472a8aff168c74257e2c40a1c8a5b0
#
_cell.length_a   1.000
_cell.length_b   1.000
_cell.length_c   1.000
_cell.angle_alpha   90.00
_cell.angle_beta   90.00
_cell.angle_gamma   90.00
#
_symmetry.space_group_name_H-M   'P 1'
#
loop_
_entity.id
_entity.type
_entity.pdbx_description
1 polymer ?
#
loop_
_entity_poly.entity_id
_entity_poly.type
_entity_poly.pdbx_seq_one_letter_code
_entity_poly.pdbx_strand_id
1 'polypeptide(L)'
;MKYINIVTCSLLACYAMTFSTAGAENIRKKTKNAAGIEVTYQSSYKGKVMPGELLMKVAGNEVSLKQVRPEKEKSQEVRKQDKAPIVDNYIDYQACKSYRRAELPDGKIISSATPFEFGKGFKEVGTEQIMGLNCKILQTSINSNTIQVWYTTDIPFRGTPQANVGVPDGLVLKVVRNGDMVQEATAIRPEKKVDTPLFPESWGETMDASDFQYTINQSVVITIPVFSEQRICFNGAKLPEEVNDQECYSAAGGTIILKKVKLPDYVANRTVFVEVAQYSDGDAYDRTGSIFLIPTEKKQSFLDALRDLNSVPAFRSGETDYHGLVSTEDYNVPMELMRFFTGFGVRSFNHNKVPGQNWVDSVVYKSEVTPLVERLSGEAWIGAYIGNWDAKGHRLSLKLKYYPDEEHRVYKSMPLFNTVNYMEQAGQPYPIFMLNDSLKATFTLKEPVKNAKLYYVTTGHGGWGNGDEFNQKPNTIYLDGEKVITFIPWRDDCGTYRNWNPCSGNFSNGLSSSDLSRSNWCPGTVTNPEYIYLGDLDAGTHTITVKIPQGAPEGGSNSYWCISGTLIY
;
A
#
# COMPACT_ATOMS: atom_id res chain seq x y z
N MET A 1 30.68 -41.20 -34.01
CA MET A 1 30.00 -41.97 -33.00
C MET A 1 28.64 -41.33 -32.71
N LYS A 2 27.60 -42.13 -32.80
CA LYS A 2 26.20 -41.75 -32.97
C LYS A 2 25.62 -41.04 -31.74
N TYR A 3 25.00 -39.85 -31.96
CA TYR A 3 24.09 -39.24 -31.02
C TYR A 3 22.70 -39.83 -31.22
N ILE A 4 22.11 -40.42 -30.19
CA ILE A 4 20.73 -40.85 -30.15
C ILE A 4 19.95 -39.71 -29.49
N ASN A 5 19.11 -39.04 -30.29
CA ASN A 5 18.09 -38.13 -29.82
C ASN A 5 16.89 -38.94 -29.31
N ILE A 6 16.63 -38.88 -28.03
CA ILE A 6 15.38 -39.34 -27.45
C ILE A 6 14.43 -38.14 -27.39
N VAL A 7 13.50 -38.11 -28.32
CA VAL A 7 12.35 -37.21 -28.30
C VAL A 7 11.32 -37.83 -27.37
N THR A 8 11.20 -37.32 -26.15
CA THR A 8 10.08 -37.64 -25.26
C THR A 8 8.88 -36.79 -25.67
N CYS A 9 7.98 -37.40 -26.39
CA CYS A 9 6.63 -36.87 -26.65
C CYS A 9 5.83 -36.95 -25.35
N SER A 10 5.68 -35.82 -24.63
CA SER A 10 4.71 -35.68 -23.55
C SER A 10 3.32 -35.55 -24.15
N LEU A 11 2.53 -36.60 -24.06
CA LEU A 11 1.10 -36.61 -24.32
C LEU A 11 0.40 -35.67 -23.33
N LEU A 12 0.09 -34.46 -23.78
CA LEU A 12 -0.95 -33.64 -23.15
C LEU A 12 -2.30 -34.33 -23.45
N ALA A 13 -2.86 -34.97 -22.46
CA ALA A 13 -4.24 -35.44 -22.49
C ALA A 13 -5.16 -34.21 -22.42
N CYS A 14 -5.54 -33.66 -23.57
CA CYS A 14 -6.70 -32.80 -23.72
C CYS A 14 -7.93 -33.66 -23.40
N TYR A 15 -8.55 -33.45 -22.24
CA TYR A 15 -9.91 -33.91 -21.99
C TYR A 15 -10.87 -33.06 -22.83
N ALA A 16 -10.95 -33.36 -24.13
CA ALA A 16 -12.08 -32.96 -24.93
C ALA A 16 -13.24 -33.89 -24.53
N MET A 17 -14.14 -33.44 -23.66
CA MET A 17 -15.44 -34.09 -23.49
C MET A 17 -16.18 -33.95 -24.82
N THR A 18 -16.13 -34.99 -25.64
CA THR A 18 -16.98 -35.12 -26.83
C THR A 18 -18.42 -35.34 -26.35
N PHE A 19 -19.18 -34.25 -26.18
CA PHE A 19 -20.63 -34.37 -26.07
C PHE A 19 -21.17 -34.98 -27.38
N SER A 20 -21.78 -36.15 -27.26
CA SER A 20 -22.42 -36.77 -28.44
C SER A 20 -23.59 -35.90 -28.91
N THR A 21 -23.93 -35.97 -30.20
CA THR A 21 -25.11 -35.32 -30.77
C THR A 21 -26.40 -35.60 -30.00
N ALA A 22 -26.51 -36.78 -29.38
CA ALA A 22 -27.59 -37.16 -28.47
C ALA A 22 -27.65 -36.29 -27.20
N GLY A 23 -26.53 -35.79 -26.70
CA GLY A 23 -26.47 -34.89 -25.53
C GLY A 23 -27.05 -33.51 -25.84
N ALA A 24 -26.69 -32.94 -26.97
CA ALA A 24 -27.21 -31.65 -27.44
C ALA A 24 -28.71 -31.68 -27.73
N GLU A 25 -29.20 -32.74 -28.35
CA GLU A 25 -30.64 -32.92 -28.61
C GLU A 25 -31.44 -33.02 -27.31
N ASN A 26 -30.89 -33.70 -26.29
CA ASN A 26 -31.50 -33.80 -24.97
C ASN A 26 -31.56 -32.43 -24.28
N ILE A 27 -30.49 -31.59 -24.37
CA ILE A 27 -30.48 -30.23 -23.87
C ILE A 27 -31.56 -29.39 -24.55
N ARG A 28 -31.63 -29.35 -25.89
CA ARG A 28 -32.63 -28.61 -26.67
C ARG A 28 -34.05 -29.03 -26.29
N LYS A 29 -34.32 -30.36 -26.18
CA LYS A 29 -35.64 -30.89 -25.84
C LYS A 29 -36.07 -30.52 -24.43
N LYS A 30 -35.17 -30.64 -23.44
CA LYS A 30 -35.48 -30.35 -22.05
C LYS A 30 -35.62 -28.84 -21.76
N THR A 31 -34.83 -28.00 -22.41
CA THR A 31 -34.91 -26.54 -22.27
C THR A 31 -36.12 -25.92 -22.90
N LYS A 32 -36.70 -26.54 -23.97
CA LYS A 32 -37.88 -26.04 -24.65
C LYS A 32 -39.12 -25.88 -23.76
N ASN A 33 -39.23 -26.71 -22.72
CA ASN A 33 -40.37 -26.72 -21.77
C ASN A 33 -39.96 -26.34 -20.34
N ALA A 34 -38.76 -25.76 -20.14
CA ALA A 34 -38.28 -25.33 -18.85
C ALA A 34 -38.77 -23.93 -18.50
N ALA A 35 -39.06 -23.69 -17.21
CA ALA A 35 -39.38 -22.36 -16.70
C ALA A 35 -38.12 -21.48 -16.55
N GLY A 36 -36.96 -22.12 -16.42
CA GLY A 36 -35.66 -21.47 -16.35
C GLY A 36 -34.52 -22.46 -16.57
N ILE A 37 -33.32 -21.96 -16.51
CA ILE A 37 -32.08 -22.77 -16.57
C ILE A 37 -31.08 -22.34 -15.51
N GLU A 38 -30.28 -23.30 -15.07
CA GLU A 38 -29.04 -23.05 -14.34
C GLU A 38 -27.86 -23.44 -15.23
N VAL A 39 -26.88 -22.54 -15.36
CA VAL A 39 -25.64 -22.77 -16.13
C VAL A 39 -24.45 -22.65 -15.18
N THR A 40 -23.61 -23.66 -15.17
CA THR A 40 -22.34 -23.65 -14.42
C THR A 40 -21.20 -23.25 -15.35
N TYR A 41 -20.39 -22.29 -14.95
CA TYR A 41 -19.19 -21.87 -15.67
C TYR A 41 -17.94 -22.14 -14.85
N GLN A 42 -16.89 -22.57 -15.55
CA GLN A 42 -15.55 -22.72 -15.02
C GLN A 42 -14.61 -21.71 -15.69
N SER A 43 -13.78 -21.05 -14.87
CA SER A 43 -12.75 -20.15 -15.36
C SER A 43 -11.39 -20.83 -15.43
N SER A 44 -10.57 -20.44 -16.43
CA SER A 44 -9.17 -20.85 -16.53
C SER A 44 -8.30 -19.68 -17.01
N TYR A 45 -7.03 -19.70 -16.61
CA TYR A 45 -6.03 -18.73 -17.07
C TYR A 45 -4.82 -19.48 -17.60
N LYS A 46 -4.44 -19.20 -18.86
CA LYS A 46 -3.37 -19.91 -19.59
C LYS A 46 -3.49 -21.43 -19.51
N GLY A 47 -4.72 -21.95 -19.64
CA GLY A 47 -5.02 -23.37 -19.57
C GLY A 47 -5.07 -23.96 -18.14
N LYS A 48 -4.75 -23.21 -17.10
CA LYS A 48 -4.86 -23.66 -15.71
C LYS A 48 -6.23 -23.30 -15.15
N VAL A 49 -6.97 -24.30 -14.70
CA VAL A 49 -8.29 -24.12 -14.08
C VAL A 49 -8.16 -23.29 -12.79
N MET A 50 -9.01 -22.27 -12.67
CA MET A 50 -9.08 -21.42 -11.48
C MET A 50 -10.06 -22.05 -10.45
N PRO A 51 -9.81 -21.89 -9.15
CA PRO A 51 -10.71 -22.43 -8.12
C PRO A 51 -12.04 -21.69 -8.10
N GLY A 52 -13.13 -22.42 -7.85
CA GLY A 52 -14.49 -21.89 -7.81
C GLY A 52 -15.21 -21.95 -9.16
N GLU A 53 -16.53 -21.85 -9.07
CA GLU A 53 -17.45 -21.88 -10.20
C GLU A 53 -18.36 -20.66 -10.18
N LEU A 54 -18.87 -20.26 -11.34
CA LEU A 54 -19.95 -19.28 -11.44
C LEU A 54 -21.24 -20.01 -11.78
N LEU A 55 -22.27 -19.82 -10.96
CA LEU A 55 -23.62 -20.27 -11.23
C LEU A 55 -24.43 -19.12 -11.81
N MET A 56 -25.00 -19.31 -12.97
CA MET A 56 -25.93 -18.41 -13.60
C MET A 56 -27.31 -19.03 -13.65
N LYS A 57 -28.31 -18.39 -13.04
CA LYS A 57 -29.72 -18.73 -13.21
C LYS A 57 -30.42 -17.77 -14.13
N VAL A 58 -31.26 -18.28 -15.00
CA VAL A 58 -32.03 -17.50 -15.96
C VAL A 58 -33.50 -17.87 -15.85
N ALA A 59 -34.39 -16.89 -15.70
CA ALA A 59 -35.83 -17.03 -15.75
C ALA A 59 -36.48 -15.79 -16.43
N GLY A 60 -37.12 -15.98 -17.55
CA GLY A 60 -37.68 -14.85 -18.32
C GLY A 60 -36.60 -13.84 -18.72
N ASN A 61 -36.76 -12.60 -18.24
CA ASN A 61 -35.81 -11.50 -18.48
C ASN A 61 -34.78 -11.32 -17.35
N GLU A 62 -34.85 -12.13 -16.30
CA GLU A 62 -33.99 -12.01 -15.13
C GLU A 62 -32.85 -13.02 -15.15
N VAL A 63 -31.67 -12.54 -14.79
CA VAL A 63 -30.47 -13.37 -14.62
C VAL A 63 -29.85 -13.06 -13.26
N SER A 64 -29.51 -14.11 -12.50
CA SER A 64 -28.65 -14.00 -11.32
C SER A 64 -27.34 -14.75 -11.53
N LEU A 65 -26.25 -14.14 -11.07
CA LEU A 65 -24.87 -14.65 -11.20
C LEU A 65 -24.25 -14.73 -9.80
N LYS A 66 -23.96 -15.94 -9.34
CA LYS A 66 -23.40 -16.20 -8.01
C LYS A 66 -22.08 -16.95 -8.10
N GLN A 67 -21.03 -16.41 -7.47
CA GLN A 67 -19.74 -17.07 -7.37
C GLN A 67 -19.79 -18.13 -6.27
N VAL A 68 -19.49 -19.38 -6.61
CA VAL A 68 -19.31 -20.48 -5.67
C VAL A 68 -17.82 -20.66 -5.43
N ARG A 69 -17.38 -20.38 -4.20
CA ARG A 69 -15.98 -20.61 -3.81
C ARG A 69 -15.86 -22.03 -3.24
N PRO A 70 -14.77 -22.78 -3.54
CA PRO A 70 -14.50 -24.03 -2.88
C PRO A 70 -14.37 -23.80 -1.37
N GLU A 71 -14.88 -24.71 -0.56
CA GLU A 71 -14.54 -24.74 0.87
C GLU A 71 -13.01 -24.89 0.96
N LYS A 72 -12.32 -23.83 1.40
CA LYS A 72 -10.90 -23.94 1.75
C LYS A 72 -10.80 -24.94 2.89
N GLU A 73 -9.93 -25.92 2.74
CA GLU A 73 -9.54 -26.80 3.84
C GLU A 73 -9.32 -25.97 5.10
N LYS A 74 -9.85 -26.46 6.22
CA LYS A 74 -9.96 -25.80 7.53
C LYS A 74 -8.64 -25.44 8.23
N SER A 75 -7.52 -25.28 7.53
CA SER A 75 -6.20 -25.14 8.14
C SER A 75 -5.76 -23.72 8.49
N GLN A 76 -6.52 -22.68 8.17
CA GLN A 76 -6.29 -21.32 8.67
C GLN A 76 -7.64 -20.62 8.91
N GLU A 77 -7.90 -20.23 10.16
CA GLU A 77 -8.98 -19.30 10.50
C GLU A 77 -8.70 -17.93 9.87
N VAL A 78 -9.03 -17.77 8.59
CA VAL A 78 -9.07 -16.46 7.96
C VAL A 78 -10.23 -15.72 8.61
N ARG A 79 -9.96 -14.66 9.36
CA ARG A 79 -10.99 -13.86 10.03
C ARG A 79 -12.00 -13.36 9.01
N LYS A 80 -13.29 -13.30 9.39
CA LYS A 80 -14.35 -12.77 8.50
C LYS A 80 -14.01 -11.41 7.89
N GLN A 81 -13.29 -10.57 8.65
CA GLN A 81 -12.85 -9.24 8.23
C GLN A 81 -11.79 -9.23 7.11
N ASP A 82 -11.11 -10.36 6.87
CA ASP A 82 -10.03 -10.46 5.88
C ASP A 82 -10.52 -10.95 4.52
N LYS A 83 -11.80 -11.35 4.43
CA LYS A 83 -12.40 -11.83 3.19
C LYS A 83 -13.10 -10.69 2.47
N ALA A 84 -12.69 -10.43 1.23
CA ALA A 84 -13.43 -9.52 0.37
C ALA A 84 -14.89 -9.99 0.26
N PRO A 85 -15.86 -9.06 0.35
CA PRO A 85 -17.27 -9.38 0.18
C PRO A 85 -17.53 -10.13 -1.13
N ILE A 86 -18.45 -11.07 -1.09
CA ILE A 86 -18.92 -11.71 -2.31
C ILE A 86 -19.86 -10.73 -3.00
N VAL A 87 -19.60 -10.48 -4.27
CA VAL A 87 -20.43 -9.63 -5.12
C VAL A 87 -21.32 -10.52 -5.97
N ASP A 88 -22.61 -10.51 -5.69
CA ASP A 88 -23.62 -11.09 -6.56
C ASP A 88 -23.96 -10.11 -7.68
N ASN A 89 -24.11 -10.63 -8.90
CA ASN A 89 -24.49 -9.83 -10.06
C ASN A 89 -25.85 -10.27 -10.58
N TYR A 90 -26.60 -9.31 -11.14
CA TYR A 90 -27.92 -9.56 -11.71
C TYR A 90 -28.05 -8.79 -13.01
N ILE A 91 -28.85 -9.32 -13.95
CA ILE A 91 -29.14 -8.66 -15.21
C ILE A 91 -30.65 -8.64 -15.39
N ASP A 92 -31.18 -7.47 -15.68
CA ASP A 92 -32.56 -7.25 -16.07
C ASP A 92 -32.58 -6.85 -17.56
N TYR A 93 -32.95 -7.77 -18.41
CA TYR A 93 -33.04 -7.52 -19.85
C TYR A 93 -34.25 -6.65 -20.24
N GLN A 94 -35.27 -6.57 -19.39
CA GLN A 94 -36.41 -5.69 -19.64
C GLN A 94 -36.07 -4.24 -19.33
N ALA A 95 -35.39 -4.00 -18.20
CA ALA A 95 -34.94 -2.68 -17.81
C ALA A 95 -33.61 -2.26 -18.49
N CYS A 96 -32.94 -3.16 -19.20
CA CYS A 96 -31.60 -2.98 -19.78
C CYS A 96 -30.59 -2.50 -18.72
N LYS A 97 -30.58 -3.15 -17.53
CA LYS A 97 -29.69 -2.82 -16.41
C LYS A 97 -29.02 -4.06 -15.85
N SER A 98 -27.78 -3.90 -15.48
CA SER A 98 -27.05 -4.83 -14.62
C SER A 98 -26.95 -4.27 -13.21
N TYR A 99 -27.03 -5.14 -12.23
CA TYR A 99 -26.95 -4.79 -10.81
C TYR A 99 -25.84 -5.58 -10.16
N ARG A 100 -25.18 -4.93 -9.21
CA ARG A 100 -24.22 -5.55 -8.30
C ARG A 100 -24.70 -5.39 -6.89
N ARG A 101 -24.57 -6.42 -6.07
CA ARG A 101 -24.99 -6.40 -4.66
C ARG A 101 -23.93 -7.12 -3.82
N ALA A 102 -23.64 -6.57 -2.65
CA ALA A 102 -22.76 -7.19 -1.68
C ALA A 102 -23.22 -6.93 -0.26
N GLU A 103 -22.90 -7.86 0.63
CA GLU A 103 -22.99 -7.67 2.08
C GLU A 103 -21.57 -7.45 2.61
N LEU A 104 -21.35 -6.29 3.25
CA LEU A 104 -20.08 -5.90 3.84
C LEU A 104 -19.82 -6.68 5.14
N PRO A 105 -18.57 -6.73 5.65
CA PRO A 105 -18.22 -7.41 6.89
C PRO A 105 -19.00 -6.94 8.14
N ASP A 106 -19.49 -5.70 8.14
CA ASP A 106 -20.32 -5.10 9.19
C ASP A 106 -21.81 -5.44 9.08
N GLY A 107 -22.21 -6.22 8.03
CA GLY A 107 -23.59 -6.59 7.74
C GLY A 107 -24.36 -5.57 6.90
N LYS A 108 -23.77 -4.45 6.52
CA LYS A 108 -24.40 -3.47 5.64
C LYS A 108 -24.52 -4.01 4.23
N ILE A 109 -25.71 -3.89 3.62
CA ILE A 109 -25.95 -4.27 2.23
C ILE A 109 -25.81 -3.03 1.36
N ILE A 110 -25.02 -3.16 0.29
CA ILE A 110 -24.84 -2.13 -0.74
C ILE A 110 -25.10 -2.67 -2.13
N SER A 111 -25.51 -1.78 -3.04
CA SER A 111 -25.75 -2.13 -4.45
C SER A 111 -25.37 -1.02 -5.40
N SER A 112 -25.21 -1.39 -6.67
CA SER A 112 -25.12 -0.43 -7.78
C SER A 112 -25.90 -0.94 -8.98
N ALA A 113 -26.43 -0.02 -9.79
CA ALA A 113 -27.14 -0.32 -11.04
C ALA A 113 -26.44 0.41 -12.20
N THR A 114 -26.17 -0.32 -13.28
CA THR A 114 -25.51 0.21 -14.47
C THR A 114 -26.32 -0.14 -15.71
N PRO A 115 -26.69 0.81 -16.56
CA PRO A 115 -27.31 0.52 -17.84
C PRO A 115 -26.33 -0.21 -18.76
N PHE A 116 -26.82 -1.09 -19.62
CA PHE A 116 -26.01 -1.78 -20.59
C PHE A 116 -26.59 -1.75 -22.00
N GLU A 117 -25.71 -1.86 -23.00
CA GLU A 117 -26.04 -2.09 -24.40
C GLU A 117 -25.22 -3.30 -24.88
N PHE A 118 -25.85 -4.47 -24.92
CA PHE A 118 -25.17 -5.65 -25.43
C PHE A 118 -25.04 -5.63 -26.97
N GLY A 119 -23.97 -6.25 -27.46
CA GLY A 119 -23.71 -6.40 -28.90
C GLY A 119 -23.11 -5.18 -29.59
N LYS A 120 -23.01 -4.01 -28.92
CA LYS A 120 -22.42 -2.82 -29.54
C LYS A 120 -20.92 -3.00 -29.77
N GLY A 121 -20.48 -2.76 -31.02
CA GLY A 121 -19.06 -2.90 -31.40
C GLY A 121 -18.58 -4.34 -31.63
N PHE A 122 -19.46 -5.34 -31.48
CA PHE A 122 -19.10 -6.71 -31.78
C PHE A 122 -19.16 -6.99 -33.28
N LYS A 123 -18.20 -7.82 -33.75
CA LYS A 123 -18.16 -8.35 -35.13
C LYS A 123 -18.17 -9.87 -35.07
N GLU A 124 -18.94 -10.51 -35.93
CA GLU A 124 -18.93 -11.97 -36.08
C GLU A 124 -17.62 -12.41 -36.74
N VAL A 125 -16.92 -13.36 -36.10
CA VAL A 125 -15.61 -13.84 -36.55
C VAL A 125 -15.56 -15.34 -36.80
N GLY A 126 -16.62 -16.08 -36.51
CA GLY A 126 -16.69 -17.52 -36.76
C GLY A 126 -17.84 -18.22 -36.05
N THR A 127 -17.80 -19.55 -36.11
CA THR A 127 -18.75 -20.44 -35.44
C THR A 127 -18.01 -21.63 -34.83
N GLU A 128 -18.53 -22.17 -33.72
CA GLU A 128 -18.00 -23.35 -33.06
C GLU A 128 -19.13 -24.08 -32.31
N GLN A 129 -18.95 -25.35 -32.01
CA GLN A 129 -19.90 -26.08 -31.14
C GLN A 129 -19.37 -26.18 -29.73
N ILE A 130 -20.20 -25.78 -28.76
CA ILE A 130 -19.96 -25.96 -27.32
C ILE A 130 -21.09 -26.82 -26.75
N MET A 131 -20.76 -27.91 -26.06
CA MET A 131 -21.72 -28.87 -25.54
C MET A 131 -22.70 -29.41 -26.62
N GLY A 132 -22.26 -29.42 -27.89
CA GLY A 132 -23.06 -29.80 -29.05
C GLY A 132 -24.09 -28.77 -29.53
N LEU A 133 -24.13 -27.58 -28.90
CA LEU A 133 -24.94 -26.45 -29.35
C LEU A 133 -24.13 -25.60 -30.33
N ASN A 134 -24.80 -25.12 -31.41
CA ASN A 134 -24.15 -24.26 -32.39
C ASN A 134 -23.98 -22.86 -31.82
N CYS A 135 -22.75 -22.37 -31.78
CA CYS A 135 -22.41 -21.05 -31.31
C CYS A 135 -21.88 -20.18 -32.43
N LYS A 136 -22.30 -18.93 -32.45
CA LYS A 136 -21.62 -17.85 -33.16
C LYS A 136 -20.54 -17.25 -32.27
N ILE A 137 -19.45 -16.82 -32.90
CA ILE A 137 -18.32 -16.18 -32.21
C ILE A 137 -18.31 -14.71 -32.58
N LEU A 138 -18.46 -13.86 -31.59
CA LEU A 138 -18.34 -12.42 -31.74
C LEU A 138 -17.06 -11.92 -31.09
N GLN A 139 -16.46 -10.89 -31.66
CA GLN A 139 -15.27 -10.25 -31.15
C GLN A 139 -15.44 -8.73 -31.02
N THR A 140 -14.93 -8.17 -29.96
CA THR A 140 -14.84 -6.72 -29.72
C THR A 140 -13.55 -6.38 -28.97
N SER A 141 -13.32 -5.08 -28.72
CA SER A 141 -12.27 -4.58 -27.85
C SER A 141 -12.88 -3.74 -26.73
N ILE A 142 -12.59 -4.07 -25.48
CA ILE A 142 -13.04 -3.33 -24.28
C ILE A 142 -11.81 -2.97 -23.45
N ASN A 143 -11.57 -1.68 -23.22
CA ASN A 143 -10.39 -1.18 -22.47
C ASN A 143 -9.08 -1.83 -22.94
N SER A 144 -8.84 -1.80 -24.27
CA SER A 144 -7.67 -2.40 -24.94
C SER A 144 -7.55 -3.93 -24.83
N ASN A 145 -8.55 -4.62 -24.28
CA ASN A 145 -8.57 -6.08 -24.26
C ASN A 145 -9.41 -6.61 -25.41
N THR A 146 -8.91 -7.64 -26.11
CA THR A 146 -9.70 -8.41 -27.08
C THR A 146 -10.63 -9.33 -26.32
N ILE A 147 -11.93 -9.20 -26.58
CA ILE A 147 -12.98 -10.02 -25.98
C ILE A 147 -13.65 -10.81 -27.09
N GLN A 148 -13.72 -12.12 -26.94
CA GLN A 148 -14.47 -13.02 -27.78
C GLN A 148 -15.59 -13.69 -26.99
N VAL A 149 -16.77 -13.81 -27.59
CA VAL A 149 -17.98 -14.34 -26.98
C VAL A 149 -18.58 -15.41 -27.87
N TRP A 150 -18.77 -16.59 -27.35
CA TRP A 150 -19.50 -17.69 -27.98
C TRP A 150 -20.92 -17.74 -27.46
N TYR A 151 -21.90 -17.55 -28.27
CA TYR A 151 -23.29 -17.61 -27.88
C TYR A 151 -24.13 -18.50 -28.80
N THR A 152 -25.19 -19.08 -28.24
CA THR A 152 -26.12 -19.94 -28.93
C THR A 152 -27.54 -19.41 -28.87
N THR A 153 -28.28 -19.62 -29.96
CA THR A 153 -29.75 -19.44 -30.04
C THR A 153 -30.48 -20.77 -30.17
N ASP A 154 -29.79 -21.89 -30.05
CA ASP A 154 -30.36 -23.25 -30.13
C ASP A 154 -31.35 -23.55 -29.00
N ILE A 155 -31.32 -22.76 -27.93
CA ILE A 155 -32.23 -22.89 -26.79
C ILE A 155 -32.89 -21.52 -26.48
N PRO A 156 -34.15 -21.50 -25.94
CA PRO A 156 -34.94 -20.29 -25.80
C PRO A 156 -34.60 -19.47 -24.55
N PHE A 157 -33.31 -19.35 -24.20
CA PHE A 157 -32.84 -18.59 -23.08
C PHE A 157 -31.77 -17.62 -23.50
N ARG A 158 -31.72 -16.46 -22.81
CA ARG A 158 -30.66 -15.48 -22.97
C ARG A 158 -29.97 -15.21 -21.65
N GLY A 159 -28.66 -15.03 -21.69
CA GLY A 159 -27.87 -14.76 -20.51
C GLY A 159 -26.39 -14.70 -20.84
N THR A 160 -25.61 -14.12 -19.93
CA THR A 160 -24.16 -14.03 -20.02
C THR A 160 -23.51 -14.20 -18.66
N PRO A 161 -22.35 -14.87 -18.54
CA PRO A 161 -21.64 -15.01 -17.27
C PRO A 161 -20.95 -13.72 -16.81
N GLN A 162 -20.89 -12.70 -17.67
CA GLN A 162 -20.30 -11.39 -17.35
C GLN A 162 -21.32 -10.30 -17.61
N ALA A 163 -21.74 -9.60 -16.57
CA ALA A 163 -22.82 -8.61 -16.61
C ALA A 163 -22.58 -7.42 -17.57
N ASN A 164 -21.35 -7.22 -18.02
CA ASN A 164 -20.96 -6.15 -18.94
C ASN A 164 -20.54 -6.66 -20.33
N VAL A 165 -20.59 -7.96 -20.56
CA VAL A 165 -20.17 -8.59 -21.82
C VAL A 165 -21.23 -9.58 -22.25
N GLY A 166 -21.83 -9.38 -23.42
CA GLY A 166 -22.84 -10.32 -23.91
C GLY A 166 -23.48 -9.85 -25.20
N VAL A 167 -24.56 -10.55 -25.57
CA VAL A 167 -25.35 -10.34 -26.77
C VAL A 167 -26.79 -10.04 -26.42
N PRO A 168 -27.53 -9.32 -27.26
CA PRO A 168 -28.95 -9.02 -27.01
C PRO A 168 -29.82 -10.27 -26.90
N ASP A 169 -29.55 -11.24 -27.77
CA ASP A 169 -30.32 -12.49 -27.93
C ASP A 169 -29.39 -13.69 -27.84
N GLY A 170 -29.80 -14.71 -27.08
CA GLY A 170 -29.08 -15.97 -26.94
C GLY A 170 -28.32 -16.12 -25.64
N LEU A 171 -27.82 -17.33 -25.45
CA LEU A 171 -27.09 -17.74 -24.25
C LEU A 171 -25.60 -17.77 -24.55
N VAL A 172 -24.81 -17.00 -23.78
CA VAL A 172 -23.35 -17.00 -23.86
C VAL A 172 -22.81 -18.23 -23.14
N LEU A 173 -22.10 -19.09 -23.85
CA LEU A 173 -21.49 -20.30 -23.32
C LEU A 173 -20.01 -20.15 -23.01
N LYS A 174 -19.33 -19.17 -23.64
CA LYS A 174 -17.90 -18.95 -23.42
C LYS A 174 -17.54 -17.49 -23.64
N VAL A 175 -16.68 -16.98 -22.79
CA VAL A 175 -16.03 -15.67 -22.93
C VAL A 175 -14.54 -15.85 -22.85
N VAL A 176 -13.79 -15.29 -23.80
CA VAL A 176 -12.33 -15.32 -23.81
C VAL A 176 -11.80 -13.90 -23.84
N ARG A 177 -10.89 -13.58 -22.92
CA ARG A 177 -10.18 -12.31 -22.88
C ARG A 177 -8.71 -12.53 -23.23
N ASN A 178 -8.22 -11.79 -24.22
CA ASN A 178 -6.82 -11.81 -24.71
C ASN A 178 -6.28 -13.21 -25.05
N GLY A 179 -7.16 -14.18 -25.36
CA GLY A 179 -6.77 -15.57 -25.61
C GLY A 179 -6.38 -16.40 -24.38
N ASP A 180 -6.12 -15.77 -23.26
CA ASP A 180 -5.54 -16.40 -22.05
C ASP A 180 -6.56 -16.69 -20.95
N MET A 181 -7.49 -15.78 -20.73
CA MET A 181 -8.52 -15.93 -19.70
C MET A 181 -9.81 -16.43 -20.33
N VAL A 182 -10.20 -17.62 -19.96
CA VAL A 182 -11.37 -18.32 -20.49
C VAL A 182 -12.39 -18.54 -19.39
N GLN A 183 -13.66 -18.23 -19.64
CA GLN A 183 -14.81 -18.60 -18.81
C GLN A 183 -15.77 -19.36 -19.69
N GLU A 184 -15.98 -20.65 -19.42
CA GLU A 184 -16.72 -21.57 -20.30
C GLU A 184 -17.76 -22.36 -19.50
N ALA A 185 -18.94 -22.56 -20.10
CA ALA A 185 -20.02 -23.35 -19.55
C ALA A 185 -19.62 -24.84 -19.49
N THR A 186 -19.78 -25.43 -18.33
CA THR A 186 -19.51 -26.86 -18.08
C THR A 186 -20.80 -27.69 -17.92
N ALA A 187 -21.92 -27.03 -17.57
CA ALA A 187 -23.21 -27.69 -17.43
C ALA A 187 -24.36 -26.72 -17.71
N ILE A 188 -25.46 -27.24 -18.32
CA ILE A 188 -26.74 -26.57 -18.47
C ILE A 188 -27.81 -27.48 -17.86
N ARG A 189 -28.50 -27.00 -16.83
CA ARG A 189 -29.56 -27.72 -16.11
C ARG A 189 -30.89 -27.02 -16.30
N PRO A 190 -31.83 -27.60 -17.05
CA PRO A 190 -33.20 -27.05 -17.18
C PRO A 190 -33.99 -27.23 -15.87
N GLU A 191 -34.67 -26.17 -15.45
CA GLU A 191 -35.53 -26.15 -14.26
C GLU A 191 -37.01 -26.07 -14.66
N LYS A 192 -37.84 -27.01 -14.17
CA LYS A 192 -39.29 -27.02 -14.43
C LYS A 192 -40.02 -25.96 -13.65
N LYS A 193 -39.49 -25.56 -12.51
CA LYS A 193 -40.02 -24.51 -11.63
C LYS A 193 -38.83 -23.69 -11.17
N VAL A 194 -38.93 -22.41 -11.26
CA VAL A 194 -37.93 -21.45 -10.75
C VAL A 194 -38.64 -20.56 -9.72
N ASP A 195 -38.02 -20.39 -8.56
CA ASP A 195 -38.50 -19.40 -7.61
C ASP A 195 -38.18 -18.00 -8.16
N THR A 196 -39.22 -17.27 -8.56
CA THR A 196 -39.14 -15.90 -9.05
C THR A 196 -39.70 -14.93 -8.04
N PRO A 197 -39.17 -13.69 -7.93
CA PRO A 197 -38.09 -13.12 -8.74
C PRO A 197 -36.68 -13.72 -8.39
N LEU A 198 -35.78 -13.73 -9.38
CA LEU A 198 -34.37 -14.08 -9.16
C LEU A 198 -33.61 -12.97 -8.41
N PHE A 199 -34.21 -11.80 -8.33
CA PHE A 199 -33.63 -10.64 -7.67
C PHE A 199 -33.82 -10.70 -6.16
N PRO A 200 -32.90 -10.11 -5.38
CA PRO A 200 -33.02 -10.08 -3.93
C PRO A 200 -34.19 -9.18 -3.48
N GLU A 201 -34.78 -9.49 -2.31
CA GLU A 201 -35.85 -8.67 -1.71
C GLU A 201 -35.36 -7.27 -1.34
N SER A 202 -34.07 -7.11 -1.00
CA SER A 202 -33.47 -5.84 -0.63
C SER A 202 -32.17 -5.59 -1.39
N TRP A 203 -32.06 -4.41 -1.95
CA TRP A 203 -30.83 -3.91 -2.60
C TRP A 203 -29.93 -3.14 -1.63
N GLY A 204 -30.40 -2.82 -0.41
CA GLY A 204 -29.67 -2.01 0.55
C GLY A 204 -29.44 -0.58 0.07
N GLU A 205 -28.32 0.01 0.47
CA GLU A 205 -27.94 1.34 -0.01
C GLU A 205 -27.45 1.28 -1.45
N THR A 206 -28.09 2.04 -2.33
CA THR A 206 -27.72 2.12 -3.75
C THR A 206 -26.76 3.28 -3.99
N MET A 207 -25.68 3.02 -4.70
CA MET A 207 -24.64 3.99 -5.05
C MET A 207 -24.20 3.82 -6.50
N ASP A 208 -23.37 4.74 -7.01
CA ASP A 208 -22.81 4.56 -8.34
C ASP A 208 -21.77 3.41 -8.39
N ALA A 209 -21.40 2.97 -9.60
CA ALA A 209 -20.54 1.82 -9.77
C ALA A 209 -19.10 2.04 -9.25
N SER A 210 -18.61 3.29 -9.25
CA SER A 210 -17.29 3.66 -8.77
C SER A 210 -17.26 3.62 -7.25
N ASP A 211 -18.26 4.24 -6.62
CA ASP A 211 -18.41 4.25 -5.16
C ASP A 211 -18.64 2.84 -4.61
N PHE A 212 -19.45 2.03 -5.31
CA PHE A 212 -19.64 0.63 -4.95
C PHE A 212 -18.31 -0.14 -4.96
N GLN A 213 -17.53 -0.02 -6.02
CA GLN A 213 -16.23 -0.72 -6.12
C GLN A 213 -15.26 -0.21 -5.05
N TYR A 214 -15.20 1.11 -4.85
CA TYR A 214 -14.37 1.69 -3.81
C TYR A 214 -14.77 1.18 -2.42
N THR A 215 -16.06 1.17 -2.09
CA THR A 215 -16.58 0.69 -0.80
C THR A 215 -16.24 -0.79 -0.56
N ILE A 216 -16.41 -1.65 -1.58
CA ILE A 216 -15.99 -3.05 -1.51
C ILE A 216 -14.49 -3.16 -1.20
N ASN A 217 -13.65 -2.42 -1.91
CA ASN A 217 -12.20 -2.47 -1.73
C ASN A 217 -11.77 -1.96 -0.34
N GLN A 218 -12.46 -0.93 0.18
CA GLN A 218 -12.16 -0.37 1.50
C GLN A 218 -12.72 -1.20 2.66
N SER A 219 -13.75 -2.01 2.45
CA SER A 219 -14.42 -2.77 3.51
C SER A 219 -13.53 -3.79 4.23
N VAL A 220 -12.42 -4.17 3.63
CA VAL A 220 -11.42 -5.11 4.17
C VAL A 220 -10.18 -4.40 4.71
N VAL A 221 -10.07 -3.08 4.53
CA VAL A 221 -8.93 -2.28 4.98
C VAL A 221 -9.19 -1.76 6.39
N ILE A 222 -8.32 -2.10 7.35
CA ILE A 222 -8.37 -1.50 8.68
C ILE A 222 -7.68 -0.14 8.60
N THR A 223 -8.40 0.93 8.90
CA THR A 223 -7.86 2.29 8.94
C THR A 223 -7.89 2.81 10.37
N ILE A 224 -6.73 3.14 10.90
CA ILE A 224 -6.56 3.71 12.25
C ILE A 224 -6.19 5.19 12.09
N PRO A 225 -7.09 6.13 12.40
CA PRO A 225 -6.75 7.54 12.47
C PRO A 225 -5.93 7.81 13.73
N VAL A 226 -4.70 8.32 13.57
CA VAL A 226 -3.81 8.68 14.67
C VAL A 226 -3.96 10.17 15.00
N PHE A 227 -3.74 11.02 14.00
CA PHE A 227 -3.92 12.46 14.09
C PHE A 227 -4.93 12.96 13.06
N SER A 228 -5.69 13.99 13.41
CA SER A 228 -6.62 14.67 12.51
C SER A 228 -6.40 16.17 12.65
N GLU A 229 -5.89 16.81 11.59
CA GLU A 229 -5.63 18.27 11.52
C GLU A 229 -4.86 18.82 12.73
N GLN A 230 -3.98 17.99 13.33
CA GLN A 230 -3.20 18.40 14.50
C GLN A 230 -2.15 19.43 14.10
N ARG A 231 -1.97 20.42 14.94
CA ARG A 231 -1.01 21.50 14.73
C ARG A 231 0.35 21.11 15.30
N ILE A 232 1.40 21.31 14.52
CA ILE A 232 2.81 21.19 14.92
C ILE A 232 3.44 22.56 14.70
N CYS A 233 3.80 23.25 15.79
CA CYS A 233 4.35 24.60 15.72
C CYS A 233 5.25 24.86 16.90
N PHE A 234 6.23 25.76 16.76
CA PHE A 234 7.08 26.20 17.87
C PHE A 234 6.26 27.00 18.88
N ASN A 235 6.08 26.48 20.08
CA ASN A 235 5.26 27.09 21.13
C ASN A 235 5.79 26.87 22.55
N GLY A 236 6.98 26.28 22.68
CA GLY A 236 7.60 25.99 23.98
C GLY A 236 7.00 24.81 24.77
N ALA A 237 6.14 23.99 24.12
CA ALA A 237 5.49 22.87 24.79
C ALA A 237 6.48 21.83 25.32
N LYS A 238 6.17 21.30 26.50
CA LYS A 238 6.88 20.19 27.15
C LYS A 238 5.91 19.04 27.41
N LEU A 239 6.40 17.80 27.34
CA LEU A 239 5.61 16.64 27.70
C LEU A 239 5.29 16.68 29.20
N PRO A 240 4.03 16.52 29.62
CA PRO A 240 3.69 16.45 31.04
C PRO A 240 4.22 15.16 31.70
N GLU A 241 4.36 15.19 33.04
CA GLU A 241 4.77 14.03 33.82
C GLU A 241 3.78 12.87 33.68
N GLU A 242 2.49 13.17 33.79
CA GLU A 242 1.42 12.20 33.62
C GLU A 242 0.81 12.34 32.22
N VAL A 243 0.67 11.22 31.55
CA VAL A 243 0.04 11.12 30.22
C VAL A 243 -1.06 10.06 30.25
N ASN A 244 -2.17 10.33 29.59
CA ASN A 244 -3.26 9.38 29.42
C ASN A 244 -3.35 8.85 27.98
N ASP A 245 -4.09 7.77 27.76
CA ASP A 245 -4.14 7.03 26.51
C ASP A 245 -5.02 7.68 25.43
N GLN A 246 -5.75 8.74 25.76
CA GLN A 246 -6.75 9.34 24.86
C GLN A 246 -6.31 10.66 24.25
N GLU A 247 -5.29 11.31 24.81
CA GLU A 247 -4.90 12.66 24.46
C GLU A 247 -3.76 12.69 23.42
N CYS A 248 -3.71 13.79 22.68
CA CYS A 248 -2.59 14.16 21.85
C CYS A 248 -1.73 15.18 22.61
N TYR A 249 -0.45 14.87 22.78
CA TYR A 249 0.51 15.70 23.49
C TYR A 249 1.44 16.41 22.52
N SER A 250 1.83 17.63 22.87
CA SER A 250 2.88 18.39 22.21
C SER A 250 4.13 18.41 23.10
N ALA A 251 5.30 18.24 22.50
CA ALA A 251 6.59 18.16 23.20
C ALA A 251 7.73 18.76 22.37
N ALA A 252 8.95 18.77 22.93
CA ALA A 252 10.15 19.30 22.30
C ALA A 252 9.92 20.69 21.68
N GLY A 253 9.50 21.65 22.50
CA GLY A 253 9.20 23.01 22.04
C GLY A 253 7.96 23.14 21.16
N GLY A 254 7.19 22.04 20.95
CA GLY A 254 6.02 22.00 20.09
C GLY A 254 6.26 21.41 18.70
N THR A 255 7.49 20.98 18.41
CA THR A 255 7.87 20.39 17.12
C THR A 255 7.50 18.90 17.00
N ILE A 256 7.13 18.28 18.11
CA ILE A 256 6.64 16.90 18.19
C ILE A 256 5.21 16.89 18.71
N ILE A 257 4.35 16.11 18.06
CA ILE A 257 3.08 15.64 18.63
C ILE A 257 3.12 14.13 18.78
N LEU A 258 2.48 13.62 19.83
CA LEU A 258 2.44 12.18 20.10
C LEU A 258 1.11 11.77 20.74
N LYS A 259 0.74 10.52 20.47
CA LYS A 259 -0.48 9.91 20.99
C LYS A 259 -0.25 8.41 21.19
N LYS A 260 -0.79 7.85 22.27
CA LYS A 260 -0.92 6.41 22.43
C LYS A 260 -2.14 5.94 21.66
N VAL A 261 -1.99 4.92 20.83
CA VAL A 261 -3.05 4.41 19.97
C VAL A 261 -3.20 2.91 20.15
N LYS A 262 -4.46 2.45 20.05
CA LYS A 262 -4.77 1.02 19.98
C LYS A 262 -4.73 0.59 18.52
N LEU A 263 -3.85 -0.34 18.22
CA LEU A 263 -3.62 -0.93 16.90
C LEU A 263 -4.25 -2.32 16.83
N PRO A 264 -4.37 -2.93 15.63
CA PRO A 264 -4.87 -4.29 15.51
C PRO A 264 -3.99 -5.29 16.29
N ASP A 265 -4.60 -6.24 17.00
CA ASP A 265 -3.88 -7.28 17.75
C ASP A 265 -3.20 -8.31 16.84
N TYR A 266 -3.65 -8.41 15.59
CA TYR A 266 -3.16 -9.35 14.59
C TYR A 266 -2.73 -8.62 13.32
N VAL A 267 -1.45 -8.75 12.98
CA VAL A 267 -0.81 -8.05 11.87
C VAL A 267 -0.15 -8.98 10.84
N ALA A 268 -0.06 -10.27 11.12
CA ALA A 268 0.34 -11.26 10.11
C ALA A 268 -0.65 -11.21 8.93
N ASN A 269 -0.19 -11.42 7.71
CA ASN A 269 -0.97 -11.27 6.48
C ASN A 269 -1.53 -9.85 6.26
N ARG A 270 -0.78 -8.85 6.65
CA ARG A 270 -1.12 -7.43 6.41
C ARG A 270 0.03 -6.70 5.74
N THR A 271 -0.30 -5.97 4.68
CA THR A 271 0.56 -4.91 4.15
C THR A 271 0.16 -3.60 4.82
N VAL A 272 1.11 -2.92 5.45
CA VAL A 272 0.81 -1.72 6.27
C VAL A 272 1.41 -0.48 5.64
N PHE A 273 0.58 0.56 5.55
CA PHE A 273 0.98 1.89 5.08
C PHE A 273 0.77 2.95 6.16
N VAL A 274 1.73 3.85 6.22
CA VAL A 274 1.59 5.16 6.87
C VAL A 274 1.15 6.16 5.81
N GLU A 275 0.04 6.86 6.04
CA GLU A 275 -0.45 7.94 5.17
C GLU A 275 -0.54 9.23 5.96
N VAL A 276 0.13 10.27 5.47
CA VAL A 276 0.14 11.61 6.06
C VAL A 276 -0.41 12.61 5.05
N ALA A 277 -1.36 13.43 5.48
CA ALA A 277 -1.74 14.65 4.76
C ALA A 277 -1.23 15.84 5.57
N GLN A 278 -0.49 16.74 4.92
CA GLN A 278 0.16 17.88 5.59
C GLN A 278 0.03 19.13 4.74
N TYR A 279 -0.10 20.28 5.41
CA TYR A 279 -0.03 21.60 4.82
C TYR A 279 0.54 22.63 5.82
N SER A 280 1.05 23.74 5.30
CA SER A 280 1.51 24.87 6.10
C SER A 280 0.31 25.61 6.74
N ASP A 281 0.43 25.96 8.02
CA ASP A 281 -0.47 26.86 8.75
C ASP A 281 0.16 28.28 8.89
N GLY A 282 1.25 28.53 8.11
CA GLY A 282 1.96 29.80 8.03
C GLY A 282 3.47 29.70 7.88
N ASP A 283 4.10 28.54 8.16
CA ASP A 283 5.53 28.34 7.88
C ASP A 283 5.77 28.27 6.37
N ALA A 284 6.73 29.06 5.88
CA ALA A 284 7.05 29.18 4.46
C ALA A 284 8.09 28.17 3.95
N TYR A 285 8.76 27.43 4.83
CA TYR A 285 9.95 26.65 4.51
C TYR A 285 9.68 25.14 4.34
N ASP A 286 10.63 24.48 3.66
CA ASP A 286 10.76 23.02 3.54
C ASP A 286 11.38 22.45 4.83
N ARG A 287 10.59 21.77 5.62
CA ARG A 287 11.01 21.25 6.92
C ARG A 287 11.17 19.74 6.89
N THR A 288 12.18 19.23 7.59
CA THR A 288 12.28 17.80 7.88
C THR A 288 11.10 17.37 8.72
N GLY A 289 10.38 16.36 8.25
CA GLY A 289 9.30 15.69 8.93
C GLY A 289 9.59 14.20 9.16
N SER A 290 9.08 13.65 10.24
CA SER A 290 9.21 12.22 10.53
C SER A 290 8.00 11.71 11.28
N ILE A 291 7.53 10.52 10.90
CA ILE A 291 6.59 9.72 11.67
C ILE A 291 7.38 8.60 12.32
N PHE A 292 7.16 8.38 13.60
CA PHE A 292 7.92 7.39 14.37
C PHE A 292 7.06 6.70 15.42
N LEU A 293 7.49 5.49 15.79
CA LEU A 293 6.99 4.73 16.91
C LEU A 293 7.97 4.86 18.07
N ILE A 294 7.48 4.99 19.31
CA ILE A 294 8.29 4.99 20.52
C ILE A 294 8.21 3.62 21.19
N PRO A 295 9.28 2.82 21.14
CA PRO A 295 9.35 1.58 21.90
C PRO A 295 9.38 1.86 23.41
N THR A 296 8.58 1.10 24.17
CA THR A 296 8.46 1.29 25.65
C THR A 296 8.73 0.01 26.43
N GLU A 297 9.26 -1.02 25.79
CA GLU A 297 9.52 -2.32 26.42
C GLU A 297 10.79 -2.39 27.26
N LYS A 298 11.65 -1.36 27.21
CA LYS A 298 12.87 -1.24 28.02
C LYS A 298 12.67 -0.30 29.21
N LYS A 299 13.67 -0.22 30.08
CA LYS A 299 13.66 0.59 31.31
C LYS A 299 13.49 2.07 31.01
N GLN A 300 14.07 2.56 29.94
CA GLN A 300 14.01 3.94 29.48
C GLN A 300 13.40 3.98 28.07
N SER A 301 12.69 5.04 27.77
CA SER A 301 12.06 5.29 26.49
C SER A 301 12.30 6.72 25.99
N PHE A 302 11.94 7.02 24.78
CA PHE A 302 12.01 8.38 24.27
C PHE A 302 11.02 9.33 24.97
N LEU A 303 9.98 8.81 25.65
CA LEU A 303 9.10 9.63 26.49
C LEU A 303 9.87 10.23 27.67
N ASP A 304 10.84 9.51 28.20
CA ASP A 304 11.70 10.01 29.28
C ASP A 304 12.63 11.11 28.77
N ALA A 305 13.23 10.93 27.58
CA ALA A 305 14.03 11.98 26.92
C ALA A 305 13.23 13.27 26.66
N LEU A 306 11.94 13.15 26.30
CA LEU A 306 11.07 14.31 26.06
C LEU A 306 10.74 15.11 27.33
N ARG A 307 10.90 14.50 28.52
CA ARG A 307 10.80 15.18 29.84
C ARG A 307 12.14 15.74 30.30
N ASP A 308 13.17 14.90 30.21
CA ASP A 308 14.57 15.25 30.54
C ASP A 308 15.52 14.56 29.58
N LEU A 309 16.17 15.33 28.72
CA LEU A 309 17.11 14.83 27.70
C LEU A 309 18.23 13.96 28.32
N ASN A 310 18.68 14.30 29.55
CA ASN A 310 19.76 13.58 30.24
C ASN A 310 19.33 12.25 30.85
N SER A 311 18.04 11.93 30.84
CA SER A 311 17.50 10.68 31.39
C SER A 311 17.81 9.45 30.51
N VAL A 312 18.20 9.63 29.26
CA VAL A 312 18.50 8.54 28.30
C VAL A 312 20.00 8.47 27.98
N PRO A 313 20.48 7.31 27.47
CA PRO A 313 21.90 7.10 27.24
C PRO A 313 22.53 8.14 26.32
N ALA A 314 23.76 8.54 26.65
CA ALA A 314 24.55 9.43 25.82
C ALA A 314 25.43 8.67 24.83
N PHE A 315 25.51 9.20 23.61
CA PHE A 315 26.51 8.86 22.60
C PHE A 315 27.59 9.93 22.61
N ARG A 316 28.76 9.59 23.15
CA ARG A 316 29.89 10.52 23.28
C ARG A 316 30.63 10.66 21.97
N SER A 317 30.80 11.88 21.49
CA SER A 317 31.70 12.19 20.37
C SER A 317 32.53 13.44 20.68
N GLY A 318 33.83 13.27 20.81
CA GLY A 318 34.73 14.33 21.29
C GLY A 318 34.32 14.81 22.68
N GLU A 319 34.03 16.10 22.83
CA GLU A 319 33.57 16.71 24.09
C GLU A 319 32.05 16.82 24.20
N THR A 320 31.30 16.38 23.17
CA THR A 320 29.83 16.51 23.10
C THR A 320 29.16 15.18 23.41
N ASP A 321 28.16 15.25 24.30
CA ASP A 321 27.23 14.15 24.54
C ASP A 321 25.95 14.37 23.78
N TYR A 322 25.57 13.39 22.92
CA TYR A 322 24.33 13.33 22.19
C TYR A 322 23.42 12.29 22.81
N HIS A 323 22.29 12.68 23.34
CA HIS A 323 21.42 11.78 24.09
C HIS A 323 20.40 11.08 23.20
N GLY A 324 20.18 9.79 23.46
CA GLY A 324 19.11 9.00 22.83
C GLY A 324 19.30 8.69 21.35
N LEU A 325 20.53 8.78 20.80
CA LEU A 325 20.80 8.53 19.37
C LEU A 325 21.01 7.05 19.03
N VAL A 326 21.42 6.23 20.01
CA VAL A 326 21.75 4.81 19.82
C VAL A 326 21.03 3.98 20.86
N SER A 327 20.47 2.85 20.44
CA SER A 327 19.86 1.88 21.34
C SER A 327 20.91 1.21 22.22
N THR A 328 20.54 0.94 23.47
CA THR A 328 21.37 0.23 24.45
C THR A 328 20.57 -0.91 25.09
N GLU A 329 21.12 -1.59 26.09
CA GLU A 329 20.40 -2.60 26.86
C GLU A 329 19.14 -2.03 27.51
N ASP A 330 19.22 -0.81 28.08
CA ASP A 330 18.15 -0.16 28.83
C ASP A 330 17.25 0.78 28.00
N TYR A 331 17.59 1.06 26.75
CA TYR A 331 16.92 2.07 25.92
C TYR A 331 16.79 1.63 24.46
N ASN A 332 15.65 1.91 23.85
CA ASN A 332 15.45 1.85 22.39
C ASN A 332 15.20 3.25 21.84
N VAL A 333 15.90 3.57 20.73
CA VAL A 333 15.63 4.81 19.98
C VAL A 333 14.23 4.79 19.37
N PRO A 334 13.62 5.96 19.07
CA PRO A 334 12.41 6.03 18.25
C PRO A 334 12.62 5.32 16.92
N MET A 335 11.69 4.42 16.56
CA MET A 335 11.73 3.69 15.31
C MET A 335 11.03 4.52 14.24
N GLU A 336 11.77 4.97 13.24
CA GLU A 336 11.23 5.79 12.17
C GLU A 336 10.38 4.95 11.22
N LEU A 337 9.15 5.42 10.97
CA LEU A 337 8.19 4.80 10.05
C LEU A 337 8.19 5.51 8.70
N MET A 338 8.38 6.83 8.68
CA MET A 338 8.40 7.63 7.46
C MET A 338 9.26 8.88 7.67
N ARG A 339 10.18 9.16 6.74
CA ARG A 339 10.83 10.46 6.57
C ARG A 339 10.15 11.22 5.43
N PHE A 340 9.74 12.45 5.68
CA PHE A 340 9.17 13.32 4.65
C PHE A 340 9.70 14.75 4.80
N PHE A 341 9.47 15.55 3.77
CA PHE A 341 9.85 16.95 3.77
C PHE A 341 8.63 17.78 3.41
N THR A 342 8.33 18.84 4.19
CA THR A 342 7.21 19.71 3.85
C THR A 342 7.51 20.45 2.56
N GLY A 343 6.48 20.76 1.79
CA GLY A 343 6.61 21.68 0.67
C GLY A 343 6.72 23.12 1.18
N PHE A 344 7.38 24.01 0.42
CA PHE A 344 7.50 25.43 0.71
C PHE A 344 6.12 26.11 0.78
N GLY A 345 5.55 26.23 1.98
CA GLY A 345 4.37 27.02 2.27
C GLY A 345 3.06 26.55 1.63
N VAL A 346 2.91 25.26 1.31
CA VAL A 346 1.69 24.68 0.72
C VAL A 346 0.45 25.16 1.47
N ARG A 347 -0.60 25.57 0.74
CA ARG A 347 -1.86 26.15 1.18
C ARG A 347 -1.74 27.60 1.64
N SER A 348 -0.92 27.90 2.64
CA SER A 348 -0.80 29.26 3.20
C SER A 348 -0.27 30.28 2.19
N PHE A 349 0.54 29.84 1.23
CA PHE A 349 1.16 30.68 0.22
C PHE A 349 0.68 30.39 -1.21
N ASN A 350 -0.42 29.68 -1.39
CA ASN A 350 -0.99 29.38 -2.71
C ASN A 350 -1.49 30.64 -3.46
N HIS A 351 -1.54 31.79 -2.80
CA HIS A 351 -1.80 33.07 -3.43
C HIS A 351 -0.63 33.57 -4.29
N ASN A 352 0.59 33.04 -4.12
CA ASN A 352 1.73 33.32 -4.99
C ASN A 352 1.47 32.77 -6.39
N LYS A 353 1.27 33.64 -7.37
CA LYS A 353 0.98 33.19 -8.74
C LYS A 353 2.26 32.99 -9.51
N VAL A 354 2.47 31.80 -10.04
CA VAL A 354 3.54 31.48 -10.99
C VAL A 354 2.88 31.00 -12.28
N PRO A 355 3.13 31.61 -13.44
CA PRO A 355 2.52 31.19 -14.70
C PRO A 355 2.79 29.70 -14.99
N GLY A 356 1.74 28.94 -15.33
CA GLY A 356 1.84 27.51 -15.64
C GLY A 356 1.91 26.59 -14.43
N GLN A 357 1.84 27.10 -13.18
CA GLN A 357 1.81 26.30 -11.97
C GLN A 357 0.42 26.29 -11.32
N ASN A 358 -0.03 25.12 -10.92
CA ASN A 358 -1.24 24.91 -10.10
C ASN A 358 -0.80 24.31 -8.76
N TRP A 359 -1.01 25.06 -7.69
CA TRP A 359 -0.63 24.63 -6.36
C TRP A 359 -1.64 23.62 -5.79
N VAL A 360 -1.14 22.66 -5.02
CA VAL A 360 -1.99 21.77 -4.23
C VAL A 360 -2.33 22.39 -2.87
N ASP A 361 -3.47 21.99 -2.28
CA ASP A 361 -3.89 22.49 -0.96
C ASP A 361 -3.30 21.68 0.20
N SER A 362 -2.78 20.50 -0.07
CA SER A 362 -2.05 19.66 0.88
C SER A 362 -1.15 18.69 0.15
N VAL A 363 -0.05 18.30 0.78
CA VAL A 363 0.80 17.22 0.29
C VAL A 363 0.40 15.92 1.00
N VAL A 364 0.24 14.85 0.23
CA VAL A 364 -0.04 13.52 0.74
C VAL A 364 1.21 12.66 0.59
N TYR A 365 1.68 12.16 1.73
CA TYR A 365 2.83 11.27 1.82
C TYR A 365 2.34 9.86 2.13
N LYS A 366 2.97 8.86 1.53
CA LYS A 366 2.62 7.46 1.76
C LYS A 366 3.88 6.59 1.75
N SER A 367 4.04 5.77 2.80
CA SER A 367 5.15 4.81 2.91
C SER A 367 4.63 3.45 3.34
N GLU A 368 5.14 2.39 2.72
CA GLU A 368 4.95 1.03 3.18
C GLU A 368 5.87 0.75 4.36
N VAL A 369 5.30 0.23 5.46
CA VAL A 369 6.01 -0.11 6.69
C VAL A 369 5.82 -1.56 7.11
N THR A 370 5.44 -2.40 6.16
CA THR A 370 5.24 -3.85 6.37
C THR A 370 6.42 -4.55 7.05
N PRO A 371 7.69 -4.21 6.76
CA PRO A 371 8.82 -4.81 7.47
C PRO A 371 8.89 -4.49 8.96
N LEU A 372 8.17 -3.47 9.42
CA LEU A 372 8.11 -3.03 10.82
C LEU A 372 6.80 -3.42 11.52
N VAL A 373 5.96 -4.22 10.86
CA VAL A 373 4.57 -4.50 11.25
C VAL A 373 4.44 -5.16 12.62
N GLU A 374 5.41 -5.96 13.04
CA GLU A 374 5.43 -6.59 14.37
C GLU A 374 5.29 -5.55 15.49
N ARG A 375 5.89 -4.37 15.31
CA ARG A 375 5.83 -3.24 16.25
C ARG A 375 4.56 -2.40 16.11
N LEU A 376 3.78 -2.63 15.07
CA LEU A 376 2.54 -1.92 14.76
C LEU A 376 1.31 -2.75 15.11
N SER A 377 1.32 -3.36 16.31
CA SER A 377 0.22 -4.17 16.87
C SER A 377 0.02 -3.85 18.35
N GLY A 378 -1.20 -4.12 18.87
CA GLY A 378 -1.54 -3.86 20.27
C GLY A 378 -1.60 -2.36 20.59
N GLU A 379 -0.91 -1.91 21.63
CA GLU A 379 -0.84 -0.49 21.99
C GLU A 379 0.55 0.08 21.69
N ALA A 380 0.58 1.27 21.06
CA ALA A 380 1.82 1.92 20.70
C ALA A 380 1.74 3.45 20.84
N TRP A 381 2.84 4.08 21.21
CA TRP A 381 3.03 5.51 21.10
C TRP A 381 3.50 5.85 19.69
N ILE A 382 2.71 6.67 18.98
CA ILE A 382 3.05 7.18 17.64
C ILE A 382 3.30 8.67 17.76
N GLY A 383 4.44 9.10 17.21
CA GLY A 383 4.84 10.49 17.15
C GLY A 383 4.91 11.02 15.72
N ALA A 384 4.69 12.32 15.56
CA ALA A 384 4.98 13.07 14.35
C ALA A 384 5.84 14.28 14.70
N TYR A 385 6.90 14.47 13.94
CA TYR A 385 7.85 15.56 14.08
C TYR A 385 7.84 16.41 12.81
N ILE A 386 7.88 17.73 12.96
CA ILE A 386 8.24 18.70 11.93
C ILE A 386 9.18 19.73 12.56
N GLY A 387 10.45 19.73 12.13
CA GLY A 387 11.47 20.64 12.62
C GLY A 387 11.23 22.07 12.17
N ASN A 388 10.63 22.90 13.02
CA ASN A 388 10.32 24.28 12.68
C ASN A 388 10.54 25.23 13.87
N TRP A 389 10.69 26.51 13.54
CA TRP A 389 10.82 27.63 14.49
C TRP A 389 9.65 28.61 14.37
N ASP A 390 8.64 28.27 13.59
CA ASP A 390 7.50 29.14 13.31
C ASP A 390 6.35 28.88 14.29
N ALA A 391 5.83 29.93 14.90
CA ALA A 391 4.71 29.83 15.84
C ALA A 391 3.38 29.46 15.19
N LYS A 392 3.24 29.63 13.86
CA LYS A 392 2.07 29.16 13.10
C LYS A 392 2.24 27.70 12.66
N GLY A 393 3.40 27.32 12.10
CA GLY A 393 3.80 25.95 11.84
C GLY A 393 3.01 25.26 10.74
N HIS A 394 2.58 24.03 11.03
CA HIS A 394 1.94 23.10 10.06
C HIS A 394 0.72 22.42 10.67
N ARG A 395 -0.15 21.91 9.79
CA ARG A 395 -1.23 20.96 10.13
C ARG A 395 -0.93 19.59 9.53
N LEU A 396 -1.23 18.54 10.32
CA LEU A 396 -0.95 17.17 9.95
C LEU A 396 -2.10 16.24 10.34
N SER A 397 -2.51 15.39 9.38
CA SER A 397 -3.37 14.24 9.62
C SER A 397 -2.59 12.97 9.31
N LEU A 398 -2.68 11.95 10.17
CA LEU A 398 -1.98 10.68 10.05
C LEU A 398 -2.96 9.52 10.17
N LYS A 399 -2.87 8.56 9.25
CA LYS A 399 -3.59 7.29 9.28
C LYS A 399 -2.61 6.13 9.08
N LEU A 400 -2.84 5.04 9.81
CA LEU A 400 -2.26 3.74 9.53
C LEU A 400 -3.30 2.89 8.81
N LYS A 401 -2.93 2.30 7.67
CA LYS A 401 -3.80 1.45 6.87
C LYS A 401 -3.22 0.05 6.75
N TYR A 402 -4.03 -0.94 7.13
CA TYR A 402 -3.69 -2.36 7.10
C TYR A 402 -4.52 -3.02 6.02
N TYR A 403 -3.87 -3.42 4.94
CA TYR A 403 -4.46 -4.11 3.81
C TYR A 403 -4.32 -5.62 3.99
N PRO A 404 -5.33 -6.44 3.64
CA PRO A 404 -5.16 -7.88 3.61
C PRO A 404 -4.03 -8.27 2.63
N ASP A 405 -3.19 -9.20 3.04
CA ASP A 405 -2.12 -9.76 2.23
C ASP A 405 -2.21 -11.28 2.27
N GLU A 406 -2.11 -11.94 1.10
CA GLU A 406 -2.14 -13.40 1.03
C GLU A 406 -0.77 -14.01 1.38
N GLU A 407 0.30 -13.22 1.32
CA GLU A 407 1.63 -13.64 1.71
C GLU A 407 1.82 -13.51 3.23
N HIS A 408 2.15 -14.60 3.86
CA HIS A 408 2.46 -14.61 5.29
C HIS A 408 3.89 -14.14 5.50
N ARG A 409 4.08 -12.83 5.70
CA ARG A 409 5.38 -12.23 5.99
C ARG A 409 5.47 -11.95 7.49
N VAL A 410 6.42 -12.57 8.15
CA VAL A 410 6.75 -12.27 9.55
C VAL A 410 8.16 -11.68 9.55
N TYR A 411 8.26 -10.41 9.96
CA TYR A 411 9.54 -9.75 10.19
C TYR A 411 9.67 -9.46 11.68
N LYS A 412 10.83 -9.72 12.23
CA LYS A 412 11.26 -9.14 13.50
C LYS A 412 12.02 -7.87 13.23
N SER A 413 11.92 -6.89 14.14
CA SER A 413 12.57 -5.59 13.99
C SER A 413 13.21 -5.13 15.29
N MET A 414 14.42 -4.56 15.18
CA MET A 414 15.20 -4.02 16.30
C MET A 414 15.73 -2.64 15.92
N PRO A 415 15.24 -1.54 16.54
CA PRO A 415 15.78 -0.21 16.31
C PRO A 415 17.21 -0.11 16.85
N LEU A 416 18.14 0.40 16.04
CA LEU A 416 19.56 0.48 16.39
C LEU A 416 20.02 1.91 16.67
N PHE A 417 19.66 2.86 15.79
CA PHE A 417 20.05 4.26 15.92
C PHE A 417 19.06 5.18 15.21
N ASN A 418 19.00 6.45 15.66
CA ASN A 418 18.21 7.50 15.05
C ASN A 418 18.81 8.87 15.38
N THR A 419 19.30 9.60 14.37
CA THR A 419 19.93 10.92 14.53
C THR A 419 19.08 12.07 13.98
N VAL A 420 17.79 11.84 13.75
CA VAL A 420 16.85 12.93 13.40
C VAL A 420 16.78 13.94 14.54
N ASN A 421 16.76 15.22 14.22
CA ASN A 421 16.83 16.32 15.18
C ASN A 421 15.56 16.49 16.04
N TYR A 422 14.99 15.41 16.55
CA TYR A 422 13.77 15.45 17.36
C TYR A 422 13.88 16.36 18.59
N MET A 423 15.07 16.44 19.19
CA MET A 423 15.31 17.12 20.46
C MET A 423 16.03 18.47 20.28
N GLU A 424 16.13 19.01 19.07
CA GLU A 424 16.74 20.31 18.81
C GLU A 424 16.11 21.40 19.67
N GLN A 425 14.79 21.47 19.71
CA GLN A 425 14.04 22.46 20.49
C GLN A 425 14.03 22.16 22.01
N ALA A 426 14.55 21.03 22.42
CA ALA A 426 14.82 20.68 23.83
C ALA A 426 16.30 20.86 24.22
N GLY A 427 17.12 21.45 23.34
CA GLY A 427 18.50 21.81 23.61
C GLY A 427 19.54 20.78 23.14
N GLN A 428 19.17 19.73 22.41
CA GLN A 428 20.13 18.81 21.80
C GLN A 428 20.88 19.50 20.66
N PRO A 429 22.23 19.48 20.63
CA PRO A 429 22.97 19.97 19.48
C PRO A 429 22.74 19.10 18.24
N TYR A 430 22.94 19.69 17.06
CA TYR A 430 22.90 18.95 15.80
C TYR A 430 23.89 17.79 15.80
N PRO A 431 23.55 16.64 15.18
CA PRO A 431 24.44 15.47 15.12
C PRO A 431 25.58 15.67 14.11
N ILE A 432 26.53 16.54 14.44
CA ILE A 432 27.68 16.89 13.61
C ILE A 432 28.91 16.00 13.83
N PHE A 433 28.77 14.94 14.61
CA PHE A 433 29.88 14.06 15.00
C PHE A 433 30.53 13.33 13.81
N MET A 434 29.83 13.15 12.70
CA MET A 434 30.38 12.51 11.51
C MET A 434 31.48 13.32 10.82
N LEU A 435 31.66 14.59 11.19
CA LEU A 435 32.81 15.38 10.75
C LEU A 435 34.14 14.76 11.19
N ASN A 436 34.19 14.20 12.39
CA ASN A 436 35.42 13.68 13.02
C ASN A 436 35.35 12.20 13.38
N ASP A 437 34.19 11.59 13.39
CA ASP A 437 33.96 10.21 13.83
C ASP A 437 32.89 9.52 12.96
N SER A 438 32.42 8.38 13.41
CA SER A 438 31.37 7.56 12.79
C SER A 438 30.32 7.21 13.83
N LEU A 439 29.08 6.96 13.40
CA LEU A 439 28.07 6.37 14.27
C LEU A 439 28.38 4.88 14.45
N LYS A 440 28.39 4.40 15.70
CA LYS A 440 28.52 2.99 16.05
C LYS A 440 27.32 2.57 16.89
N ALA A 441 26.64 1.51 16.44
CA ALA A 441 25.52 0.91 17.17
C ALA A 441 25.79 -0.58 17.39
N THR A 442 25.93 -0.97 18.65
CA THR A 442 26.17 -2.35 19.05
C THR A 442 24.86 -2.99 19.54
N PHE A 443 24.60 -4.21 19.10
CA PHE A 443 23.39 -4.97 19.46
C PHE A 443 23.72 -6.45 19.69
N THR A 444 22.87 -7.16 20.38
CA THR A 444 23.07 -8.59 20.69
C THR A 444 21.89 -9.41 20.19
N LEU A 445 22.19 -10.45 19.41
CA LEU A 445 21.24 -11.46 18.97
C LEU A 445 21.27 -12.66 19.92
N LYS A 446 20.11 -13.08 20.44
CA LYS A 446 20.00 -14.25 21.33
C LYS A 446 20.10 -15.58 20.58
N GLU A 447 19.76 -15.58 19.30
CA GLU A 447 19.77 -16.71 18.39
C GLU A 447 20.27 -16.30 17.00
N PRO A 448 20.78 -17.20 16.18
CA PRO A 448 21.14 -16.89 14.81
C PRO A 448 19.91 -16.42 14.01
N VAL A 449 20.12 -15.45 13.11
CA VAL A 449 19.07 -14.92 12.25
C VAL A 449 19.44 -15.05 10.78
N LYS A 450 18.45 -15.21 9.92
CA LYS A 450 18.61 -15.40 8.48
C LYS A 450 18.16 -14.16 7.71
N ASN A 451 18.85 -13.88 6.59
CA ASN A 451 18.48 -12.81 5.66
C ASN A 451 18.34 -11.44 6.32
N ALA A 452 19.15 -11.15 7.33
CA ALA A 452 19.12 -9.88 8.04
C ALA A 452 19.38 -8.71 7.09
N LYS A 453 18.66 -7.62 7.29
CA LYS A 453 18.81 -6.37 6.55
C LYS A 453 18.80 -5.19 7.52
N LEU A 454 19.52 -4.15 7.14
CA LEU A 454 19.38 -2.84 7.77
C LEU A 454 18.34 -2.04 6.95
N TYR A 455 17.22 -1.70 7.58
CA TYR A 455 16.25 -0.72 7.10
C TYR A 455 16.83 0.65 7.45
N TYR A 456 17.38 1.35 6.43
CA TYR A 456 18.20 2.53 6.61
C TYR A 456 17.60 3.74 5.89
N VAL A 457 17.36 4.82 6.63
CA VAL A 457 16.92 6.09 6.07
C VAL A 457 18.00 7.12 6.29
N THR A 458 18.39 7.86 5.25
CA THR A 458 19.48 8.84 5.31
C THR A 458 19.18 10.07 4.48
N THR A 459 19.46 11.25 5.04
CA THR A 459 19.36 12.54 4.35
C THR A 459 20.43 13.50 4.87
N GLY A 460 21.07 14.23 3.95
CA GLY A 460 22.07 15.25 4.27
C GLY A 460 21.48 16.65 4.26
N HIS A 461 21.92 17.48 5.18
CA HIS A 461 21.36 18.81 5.45
C HIS A 461 22.44 19.83 5.77
N GLY A 462 22.05 21.09 5.60
CA GLY A 462 22.82 22.25 6.07
C GLY A 462 24.03 22.60 5.22
N GLY A 463 24.73 23.64 5.65
CA GLY A 463 25.79 24.27 4.90
C GLY A 463 25.27 25.16 3.77
N TRP A 464 26.18 25.83 3.06
CA TRP A 464 25.87 26.64 1.89
C TRP A 464 26.45 25.99 0.62
N GLY A 465 27.45 26.62 -0.03
CA GLY A 465 28.03 26.13 -1.27
C GLY A 465 28.70 24.76 -1.19
N ASN A 466 29.34 24.44 -0.04
CA ASN A 466 29.95 23.14 0.21
C ASN A 466 29.18 22.26 1.21
N GLY A 467 27.96 22.68 1.57
CA GLY A 467 27.13 21.97 2.54
C GLY A 467 26.57 20.66 2.01
N ASP A 468 26.31 19.75 2.93
CA ASP A 468 25.89 18.38 2.62
C ASP A 468 24.49 18.27 2.03
N GLU A 469 23.67 19.33 2.11
CA GLU A 469 22.36 19.36 1.45
C GLU A 469 22.48 19.27 -0.08
N PHE A 470 23.45 19.99 -0.66
CA PHE A 470 23.61 20.14 -2.12
C PHE A 470 24.85 19.47 -2.68
N ASN A 471 25.57 18.69 -1.89
CA ASN A 471 26.78 17.99 -2.31
C ASN A 471 26.67 16.49 -2.05
N GLN A 472 27.03 15.71 -3.07
CA GLN A 472 27.02 14.25 -3.01
C GLN A 472 28.06 13.75 -2.01
N LYS A 473 27.61 12.97 -1.01
CA LYS A 473 28.49 12.35 -0.01
C LYS A 473 28.23 10.85 0.06
N PRO A 474 29.27 10.01 0.02
CA PRO A 474 29.12 8.58 0.17
C PRO A 474 28.74 8.22 1.61
N ASN A 475 27.72 7.36 1.75
CA ASN A 475 27.42 6.66 2.99
C ASN A 475 28.07 5.28 2.94
N THR A 476 28.92 4.97 3.91
CA THR A 476 29.59 3.66 4.01
C THR A 476 29.12 2.95 5.27
N ILE A 477 28.61 1.73 5.10
CA ILE A 477 28.11 0.87 6.17
C ILE A 477 29.08 -0.29 6.39
N TYR A 478 29.40 -0.53 7.64
CA TYR A 478 30.20 -1.67 8.08
C TYR A 478 29.38 -2.53 9.06
N LEU A 479 29.61 -3.83 9.03
CA LEU A 479 29.17 -4.81 10.02
C LEU A 479 30.40 -5.48 10.61
N ASP A 480 30.55 -5.41 11.93
CA ASP A 480 31.69 -6.00 12.69
C ASP A 480 33.08 -5.60 12.15
N GLY A 481 33.17 -4.38 11.63
CA GLY A 481 34.38 -3.82 11.04
C GLY A 481 34.57 -4.12 9.54
N GLU A 482 33.82 -5.06 8.97
CA GLU A 482 33.85 -5.39 7.55
C GLU A 482 32.89 -4.49 6.76
N LYS A 483 33.37 -3.97 5.61
CA LYS A 483 32.59 -3.09 4.77
C LYS A 483 31.48 -3.86 4.05
N VAL A 484 30.22 -3.48 4.30
CA VAL A 484 29.06 -4.04 3.62
C VAL A 484 28.79 -3.32 2.30
N ILE A 485 28.66 -1.99 2.32
CA ILE A 485 28.33 -1.19 1.14
C ILE A 485 28.84 0.25 1.26
N THR A 486 29.08 0.86 0.11
CA THR A 486 29.21 2.32 -0.03
C THR A 486 28.31 2.78 -1.17
N PHE A 487 27.48 3.77 -0.93
CA PHE A 487 26.57 4.37 -1.93
C PHE A 487 26.42 5.87 -1.70
N ILE A 488 25.97 6.59 -2.70
CA ILE A 488 25.70 8.03 -2.63
C ILE A 488 24.18 8.23 -2.61
N PRO A 489 23.59 8.62 -1.47
CA PRO A 489 22.17 8.95 -1.40
C PRO A 489 21.91 10.32 -2.03
N TRP A 490 21.31 10.34 -3.21
CA TRP A 490 21.11 11.54 -4.01
C TRP A 490 19.79 11.53 -4.76
N ARG A 491 19.15 12.70 -4.88
CA ARG A 491 17.94 12.90 -5.69
C ARG A 491 18.13 14.06 -6.65
N ASP A 492 17.83 13.82 -7.92
CA ASP A 492 17.88 14.78 -9.02
C ASP A 492 16.50 15.02 -9.67
N ASP A 493 15.44 14.49 -9.08
CA ASP A 493 14.06 14.56 -9.53
C ASP A 493 13.24 15.69 -8.87
N CYS A 494 13.86 16.55 -8.07
CA CYS A 494 13.17 17.55 -7.25
C CYS A 494 12.33 18.55 -8.06
N GLY A 495 12.75 18.90 -9.27
CA GLY A 495 11.98 19.76 -10.17
C GLY A 495 10.60 19.20 -10.55
N THR A 496 10.39 17.89 -10.44
CA THR A 496 9.09 17.25 -10.67
C THR A 496 8.01 17.72 -9.69
N TYR A 497 8.42 18.16 -8.49
CA TYR A 497 7.52 18.50 -7.38
C TYR A 497 7.26 19.99 -7.21
N ARG A 498 7.55 20.81 -8.24
CA ARG A 498 7.39 22.26 -8.20
C ARG A 498 5.99 22.71 -7.76
N ASN A 499 4.94 21.97 -8.13
CA ASN A 499 3.54 22.27 -7.77
C ASN A 499 3.25 22.19 -6.26
N TRP A 500 4.13 21.60 -5.48
CA TRP A 500 4.01 21.46 -4.03
C TRP A 500 4.82 22.51 -3.26
N ASN A 501 5.36 23.52 -3.98
CA ASN A 501 6.32 24.46 -3.44
C ASN A 501 5.99 25.93 -3.80
N PRO A 502 4.80 26.47 -3.38
CA PRO A 502 4.34 27.78 -3.80
C PRO A 502 5.21 28.94 -3.30
N CYS A 503 5.93 28.77 -2.18
CA CYS A 503 6.78 29.79 -1.57
C CYS A 503 8.28 29.62 -1.84
N SER A 504 8.66 28.65 -2.69
CA SER A 504 10.06 28.43 -3.03
C SER A 504 10.69 29.62 -3.74
N GLY A 505 11.85 30.08 -3.24
CA GLY A 505 12.61 31.17 -3.86
C GLY A 505 13.16 30.82 -5.24
N ASN A 506 13.37 31.82 -6.08
CA ASN A 506 13.97 31.68 -7.40
C ASN A 506 15.36 32.31 -7.45
N PHE A 507 16.27 31.67 -8.17
CA PHE A 507 17.62 32.15 -8.43
C PHE A 507 17.67 32.97 -9.73
N SER A 508 18.77 33.73 -9.92
CA SER A 508 18.98 34.56 -11.11
C SER A 508 19.05 33.78 -12.42
N ASN A 509 19.36 32.47 -12.36
CA ASN A 509 19.35 31.55 -13.51
C ASN A 509 17.94 31.00 -13.85
N GLY A 510 16.90 31.39 -13.10
CA GLY A 510 15.52 30.96 -13.31
C GLY A 510 15.10 29.71 -12.57
N LEU A 511 16.02 29.00 -11.93
CA LEU A 511 15.67 27.81 -11.12
C LEU A 511 15.01 28.23 -9.81
N SER A 512 14.05 27.41 -9.37
CA SER A 512 13.51 27.49 -8.02
C SER A 512 14.37 26.70 -7.04
N SER A 513 14.45 27.10 -5.77
CA SER A 513 15.13 26.32 -4.73
C SER A 513 14.60 24.90 -4.64
N SER A 514 13.28 24.71 -4.86
CA SER A 514 12.66 23.36 -4.89
C SER A 514 13.06 22.52 -6.10
N ASP A 515 13.71 23.08 -7.12
CA ASP A 515 14.16 22.33 -8.31
C ASP A 515 15.54 21.70 -8.10
N LEU A 516 16.29 22.17 -7.10
CA LEU A 516 17.67 21.73 -6.88
C LEU A 516 17.74 20.29 -6.39
N SER A 517 18.65 19.53 -6.99
CA SER A 517 19.03 18.20 -6.52
C SER A 517 19.60 18.25 -5.10
N ARG A 518 19.30 17.27 -4.27
CA ARG A 518 19.65 17.22 -2.85
C ARG A 518 20.08 15.84 -2.37
N SER A 519 20.69 15.80 -1.21
CA SER A 519 21.13 14.58 -0.53
C SER A 519 19.95 13.75 -0.03
N ASN A 520 19.36 12.99 -0.95
CA ASN A 520 18.29 12.00 -0.78
C ASN A 520 16.91 12.53 -0.35
N TRP A 521 16.62 13.81 -0.62
CA TRP A 521 15.30 14.37 -0.34
C TRP A 521 14.92 15.47 -1.35
N CYS A 522 13.63 15.75 -1.44
CA CYS A 522 13.09 16.92 -2.18
C CYS A 522 11.96 17.54 -1.37
N PRO A 523 11.78 18.88 -1.42
CA PRO A 523 10.65 19.55 -0.76
C PRO A 523 9.30 19.01 -1.26
N GLY A 524 8.44 18.59 -0.32
CA GLY A 524 7.13 18.01 -0.60
C GLY A 524 7.14 16.49 -0.83
N THR A 525 8.23 15.77 -0.51
CA THR A 525 8.33 14.34 -0.81
C THR A 525 8.69 13.48 0.40
N VAL A 526 8.56 12.17 0.20
CA VAL A 526 9.04 11.12 1.12
C VAL A 526 10.47 10.74 0.75
N THR A 527 11.28 10.41 1.74
CA THR A 527 12.53 9.67 1.55
C THR A 527 12.30 8.20 1.87
N ASN A 528 12.49 7.35 0.88
CA ASN A 528 12.33 5.91 1.03
C ASN A 528 13.53 5.29 1.76
N PRO A 529 13.31 4.20 2.53
CA PRO A 529 14.40 3.46 3.15
C PRO A 529 15.23 2.68 2.12
N GLU A 530 16.52 2.54 2.40
CA GLU A 530 17.42 1.59 1.75
C GLU A 530 17.39 0.26 2.53
N TYR A 531 17.23 -0.86 1.82
CA TYR A 531 17.27 -2.20 2.39
C TYR A 531 18.67 -2.80 2.18
N ILE A 532 19.57 -2.57 3.13
CA ILE A 532 20.95 -3.02 3.04
C ILE A 532 21.04 -4.46 3.56
N TYR A 533 21.39 -5.39 2.67
CA TYR A 533 21.52 -6.80 3.01
C TYR A 533 22.77 -7.05 3.85
N LEU A 534 22.59 -7.64 5.03
CA LEU A 534 23.64 -7.97 5.99
C LEU A 534 24.01 -9.46 5.99
N GLY A 535 23.17 -10.30 5.36
CA GLY A 535 23.37 -11.75 5.34
C GLY A 535 22.74 -12.48 6.53
N ASP A 536 23.26 -13.67 6.78
CA ASP A 536 22.93 -14.46 7.95
C ASP A 536 23.84 -14.01 9.10
N LEU A 537 23.28 -13.79 10.28
CA LEU A 537 24.01 -13.36 11.47
C LEU A 537 23.95 -14.44 12.55
N ASP A 538 25.07 -14.73 13.18
CA ASP A 538 25.14 -15.66 14.30
C ASP A 538 24.56 -15.04 15.59
N ALA A 539 24.29 -15.87 16.59
CA ALA A 539 23.99 -15.39 17.94
C ALA A 539 25.25 -14.73 18.51
N GLY A 540 25.09 -13.58 19.19
CA GLY A 540 26.20 -12.85 19.77
C GLY A 540 26.07 -11.34 19.57
N THR A 541 27.14 -10.63 19.83
CA THR A 541 27.20 -9.18 19.75
C THR A 541 27.74 -8.76 18.40
N HIS A 542 27.01 -7.85 17.75
CA HIS A 542 27.34 -7.28 16.44
C HIS A 542 27.40 -5.76 16.53
N THR A 543 28.15 -5.13 15.62
CA THR A 543 28.27 -3.67 15.56
C THR A 543 28.05 -3.18 14.12
N ILE A 544 27.03 -2.33 13.92
CA ILE A 544 26.89 -1.53 12.70
C ILE A 544 27.67 -0.23 12.89
N THR A 545 28.50 0.11 11.88
CA THR A 545 29.16 1.41 11.82
C THR A 545 28.71 2.15 10.57
N VAL A 546 28.28 3.40 10.71
CA VAL A 546 27.95 4.30 9.59
C VAL A 546 28.97 5.40 9.53
N LYS A 547 29.61 5.57 8.35
CA LYS A 547 30.60 6.61 8.09
C LYS A 547 30.17 7.46 6.90
N ILE A 548 30.12 8.77 7.10
CA ILE A 548 29.77 9.76 6.08
C ILE A 548 30.81 10.89 6.16
N PRO A 549 31.47 11.30 5.04
CA PRO A 549 32.44 12.40 5.04
C PRO A 549 31.67 13.75 5.10
N GLN A 550 31.14 14.05 6.26
CA GLN A 550 30.37 15.26 6.55
C GLN A 550 31.18 16.53 6.23
N GLY A 551 30.53 17.53 5.64
CA GLY A 551 31.14 18.81 5.32
C GLY A 551 31.43 19.65 6.57
N ALA A 552 32.46 20.48 6.48
CA ALA A 552 32.78 21.45 7.53
C ALA A 552 31.70 22.52 7.65
N PRO A 553 31.56 23.15 8.83
CA PRO A 553 30.70 24.31 8.99
C PRO A 553 31.06 25.45 8.04
N GLU A 554 30.05 26.16 7.51
CA GLU A 554 30.18 27.35 6.68
C GLU A 554 29.50 28.53 7.39
N GLY A 555 30.28 29.46 7.92
CA GLY A 555 29.74 30.56 8.72
C GLY A 555 28.96 30.06 9.93
N GLY A 556 27.69 30.42 10.04
CA GLY A 556 26.78 29.96 11.08
C GLY A 556 25.99 28.69 10.75
N SER A 557 26.24 28.06 9.59
CA SER A 557 25.54 26.86 9.15
C SER A 557 26.41 25.61 9.29
N ASN A 558 25.84 24.58 9.93
CA ASN A 558 26.47 23.26 10.05
C ASN A 558 25.89 22.30 9.02
N SER A 559 26.73 21.49 8.39
CA SER A 559 26.29 20.26 7.73
C SER A 559 25.96 19.20 8.79
N TYR A 560 24.93 18.41 8.58
CA TYR A 560 24.56 17.28 9.45
C TYR A 560 23.78 16.22 8.68
N TRP A 561 23.77 15.00 9.23
CA TRP A 561 23.08 13.87 8.62
C TRP A 561 22.00 13.33 9.55
N CYS A 562 20.76 13.33 9.06
CA CYS A 562 19.66 12.62 9.70
C CYS A 562 19.65 11.18 9.19
N ILE A 563 20.09 10.23 10.02
CA ILE A 563 20.07 8.81 9.70
C ILE A 563 19.26 8.03 10.73
N SER A 564 18.55 7.01 10.28
CA SER A 564 17.93 6.03 11.16
C SER A 564 18.19 4.61 10.64
N GLY A 565 18.35 3.66 11.54
CA GLY A 565 18.64 2.28 11.23
C GLY A 565 17.87 1.32 12.11
N THR A 566 17.12 0.40 11.48
CA THR A 566 16.43 -0.70 12.16
C THR A 566 16.86 -2.01 11.53
N LEU A 567 17.33 -2.96 12.34
CA LEU A 567 17.58 -4.33 11.88
C LEU A 567 16.24 -5.02 11.66
N ILE A 568 16.07 -5.66 10.50
CA ILE A 568 14.91 -6.49 10.16
C ILE A 568 15.37 -7.88 9.72
N TYR A 569 14.66 -8.95 10.16
CA TYR A 569 15.03 -10.34 9.90
C TYR A 569 13.86 -11.30 10.05
#